data_a81030a7858782ed277663755006e93b
#
_entry.id   a81030a7858782ed277663755006e93b
#
_cell.length_a   1.000
_cell.length_b   1.000
_cell.length_c   1.000
_cell.angle_alpha   90.00
_cell.angle_beta   90.00
_cell.angle_gamma   90.00
#
_symmetry.space_group_name_H-M   'P 1'
#
loop_
_entity.id
_entity.type
_entity.pdbx_description
1 polymer ?
#
loop_
_entity_poly.entity_id
_entity_poly.type
_entity_poly.pdbx_seq_one_letter_code
_entity_poly.pdbx_strand_id
1 'polypeptide(L)'
;SLFEDNAEFGYGMLLAQKAIRGGLKAKVEAVMNSEKAPEEVKAACKEYLDTFDCGATNGTATDKLVEAIKDADCDTCREIVKNKDFLAKKSQWIFGGDGWAYDIGFGGVDHVLASGKDINVMVFDTEVYSNTGGQSSKATPTGAVAQFAAGGKETKKKDMASIAMSYGYVYVAQIAMGADYNQAVKAIAEAEAYPGPSLIIAYAPCINHGIKKGMSKAQTEEQLAVQTGYWHCFRFNPALAAEGKSCLLYTSDAADEA
;
A
#
# COMPACT_ATOMS: atom_id res chain seq x y z
N SER A 1 16.16 0.75 13.73
CA SER A 1 16.45 -0.01 12.51
C SER A 1 16.92 0.93 11.39
N LEU A 2 17.69 0.41 10.45
CA LEU A 2 18.22 1.21 9.32
C LEU A 2 17.13 1.60 8.31
N PHE A 3 15.92 1.04 8.43
CA PHE A 3 14.88 1.13 7.38
C PHE A 3 13.54 1.68 7.89
N GLU A 4 13.42 1.95 9.19
CA GLU A 4 12.15 2.36 9.81
C GLU A 4 11.62 3.69 9.30
N ASP A 5 12.51 4.59 8.86
CA ASP A 5 12.17 5.94 8.46
C ASP A 5 12.46 6.20 6.97
N ASN A 6 12.53 5.13 6.17
CA ASN A 6 13.03 5.22 4.80
C ASN A 6 12.07 4.56 3.80
N ALA A 7 11.12 5.34 3.31
CA ALA A 7 10.20 4.90 2.24
C ALA A 7 10.95 4.55 0.95
N GLU A 8 12.06 5.22 0.68
CA GLU A 8 12.88 5.04 -0.52
C GLU A 8 13.50 3.65 -0.59
N PHE A 9 13.75 3.01 0.55
CA PHE A 9 14.20 1.62 0.58
C PHE A 9 13.14 0.68 -0.01
N GLY A 10 11.88 0.79 0.44
CA GLY A 10 10.77 0.01 -0.10
C GLY A 10 10.51 0.32 -1.58
N TYR A 11 10.66 1.58 -1.96
CA TYR A 11 10.58 2.00 -3.36
C TYR A 11 11.71 1.41 -4.21
N GLY A 12 12.94 1.39 -3.70
CA GLY A 12 14.08 0.73 -4.35
C GLY A 12 13.84 -0.76 -4.57
N MET A 13 13.23 -1.46 -3.59
CA MET A 13 12.83 -2.86 -3.74
C MET A 13 11.80 -3.05 -4.87
N LEU A 14 10.80 -2.16 -4.97
CA LEU A 14 9.84 -2.17 -6.09
C LEU A 14 10.54 -2.01 -7.43
N LEU A 15 11.45 -1.04 -7.55
CA LEU A 15 12.17 -0.77 -8.81
C LEU A 15 13.04 -1.96 -9.21
N ALA A 16 13.75 -2.56 -8.25
CA ALA A 16 14.56 -3.76 -8.50
C ALA A 16 13.68 -4.93 -8.96
N GLN A 17 12.58 -5.20 -8.28
CA GLN A 17 11.62 -6.23 -8.67
C GLN A 17 11.07 -6.00 -10.08
N LYS A 18 10.67 -4.77 -10.41
CA LYS A 18 10.19 -4.40 -11.76
C LYS A 18 11.26 -4.59 -12.83
N ALA A 19 12.51 -4.22 -12.56
CA ALA A 19 13.61 -4.37 -13.50
C ALA A 19 13.90 -5.85 -13.79
N ILE A 20 14.03 -6.68 -12.75
CA ILE A 20 14.26 -8.13 -12.90
C ILE A 20 13.11 -8.76 -13.67
N ARG A 21 11.86 -8.46 -13.28
CA ARG A 21 10.67 -9.01 -13.89
C ARG A 21 10.52 -8.57 -15.35
N GLY A 22 10.86 -7.31 -15.67
CA GLY A 22 10.91 -6.82 -17.06
C GLY A 22 11.94 -7.56 -17.92
N GLY A 23 13.11 -7.85 -17.38
CA GLY A 23 14.12 -8.68 -18.05
C GLY A 23 13.64 -10.12 -18.30
N LEU A 24 12.91 -10.71 -17.35
CA LEU A 24 12.30 -12.04 -17.51
C LEU A 24 11.17 -12.02 -18.54
N LYS A 25 10.35 -10.96 -18.58
CA LYS A 25 9.31 -10.77 -19.60
C LYS A 25 9.88 -10.85 -21.01
N ALA A 26 10.96 -10.11 -21.27
CA ALA A 26 11.62 -10.13 -22.56
C ALA A 26 12.12 -11.55 -22.96
N LYS A 27 12.60 -12.33 -21.98
CA LYS A 27 13.00 -13.72 -22.21
C LYS A 27 11.81 -14.63 -22.52
N VAL A 28 10.69 -14.47 -21.83
CA VAL A 28 9.44 -15.19 -22.12
C VAL A 28 8.94 -14.86 -23.52
N GLU A 29 8.98 -13.57 -23.92
CA GLU A 29 8.66 -13.14 -25.29
C GLU A 29 9.57 -13.80 -26.32
N ALA A 30 10.87 -13.90 -26.04
CA ALA A 30 11.82 -14.59 -26.94
C ALA A 30 11.51 -16.09 -27.08
N VAL A 31 11.14 -16.77 -25.98
CA VAL A 31 10.72 -18.18 -26.02
C VAL A 31 9.44 -18.34 -26.82
N MET A 32 8.43 -17.48 -26.59
CA MET A 32 7.16 -17.51 -27.33
C MET A 32 7.34 -17.37 -28.84
N ASN A 33 8.27 -16.50 -29.26
CA ASN A 33 8.53 -16.21 -30.66
C ASN A 33 9.51 -17.20 -31.33
N SER A 34 10.02 -18.18 -30.60
CA SER A 34 10.93 -19.18 -31.14
C SER A 34 10.18 -20.18 -32.02
N GLU A 35 10.66 -20.41 -33.23
CA GLU A 35 10.13 -21.45 -34.14
C GLU A 35 10.27 -22.87 -33.56
N LYS A 36 11.23 -23.06 -32.66
CA LYS A 36 11.53 -24.37 -32.04
C LYS A 36 10.64 -24.65 -30.80
N ALA A 37 9.93 -23.65 -30.28
CA ALA A 37 9.10 -23.84 -29.10
C ALA A 37 7.81 -24.61 -29.45
N PRO A 38 7.49 -25.67 -28.67
CA PRO A 38 6.20 -26.38 -28.80
C PRO A 38 5.02 -25.42 -28.59
N GLU A 39 3.88 -25.72 -29.24
CA GLU A 39 2.68 -24.87 -29.13
C GLU A 39 2.16 -24.75 -27.68
N GLU A 40 2.32 -25.79 -26.86
CA GLU A 40 1.97 -25.76 -25.43
C GLU A 40 2.82 -24.72 -24.67
N VAL A 41 4.12 -24.66 -24.95
CA VAL A 41 5.04 -23.66 -24.35
C VAL A 41 4.66 -22.26 -24.81
N LYS A 42 4.36 -22.06 -26.11
CA LYS A 42 3.91 -20.75 -26.62
C LYS A 42 2.62 -20.30 -25.97
N ALA A 43 1.65 -21.21 -25.77
CA ALA A 43 0.39 -20.92 -25.10
C ALA A 43 0.61 -20.49 -23.64
N ALA A 44 1.48 -21.18 -22.90
CA ALA A 44 1.83 -20.82 -21.53
C ALA A 44 2.55 -19.46 -21.45
N CYS A 45 3.48 -19.19 -22.37
CA CYS A 45 4.13 -17.89 -22.48
C CYS A 45 3.12 -16.77 -22.75
N LYS A 46 2.18 -17.02 -23.68
CA LYS A 46 1.13 -16.04 -23.98
C LYS A 46 0.24 -15.75 -22.80
N GLU A 47 -0.23 -16.78 -22.08
CA GLU A 47 -1.06 -16.60 -20.86
C GLU A 47 -0.33 -15.80 -19.80
N TYR A 48 0.96 -16.06 -19.58
CA TYR A 48 1.80 -15.28 -18.67
C TYR A 48 1.91 -13.81 -19.08
N LEU A 49 2.13 -13.53 -20.36
CA LEU A 49 2.27 -12.17 -20.88
C LEU A 49 0.94 -11.40 -20.84
N ASP A 50 -0.17 -12.06 -21.21
CA ASP A 50 -1.51 -11.46 -21.18
C ASP A 50 -1.94 -11.08 -19.73
N THR A 51 -1.47 -11.82 -18.74
CA THR A 51 -1.78 -11.59 -17.32
C THR A 51 -0.70 -10.79 -16.58
N PHE A 52 0.37 -10.36 -17.25
CA PHE A 52 1.58 -9.82 -16.65
C PHE A 52 1.32 -8.76 -15.57
N ASP A 53 0.39 -7.84 -15.76
CA ASP A 53 0.10 -6.76 -14.83
C ASP A 53 -1.08 -7.06 -13.88
N CYS A 54 -1.67 -8.25 -13.96
CA CYS A 54 -2.81 -8.66 -13.14
C CYS A 54 -2.37 -9.54 -11.96
N GLY A 55 -2.39 -8.98 -10.73
CA GLY A 55 -2.00 -9.71 -9.52
C GLY A 55 -2.85 -10.95 -9.23
N ALA A 56 -4.14 -10.92 -9.60
CA ALA A 56 -5.07 -12.02 -9.33
C ALA A 56 -4.82 -13.28 -10.18
N THR A 57 -4.32 -13.12 -11.40
CA THR A 57 -4.22 -14.24 -12.37
C THR A 57 -2.78 -14.60 -12.75
N ASN A 58 -1.86 -13.65 -12.64
CA ASN A 58 -0.47 -13.84 -13.06
C ASN A 58 0.26 -14.94 -12.27
N GLY A 59 -0.08 -15.16 -11.00
CA GLY A 59 0.51 -16.25 -10.21
C GLY A 59 0.25 -17.62 -10.83
N THR A 60 -1.02 -17.93 -11.14
CA THR A 60 -1.40 -19.20 -11.79
C THR A 60 -0.78 -19.35 -13.17
N ALA A 61 -0.73 -18.26 -13.95
CA ALA A 61 -0.09 -18.27 -15.27
C ALA A 61 1.43 -18.49 -15.17
N THR A 62 2.07 -17.96 -14.11
CA THR A 62 3.48 -18.21 -13.79
C THR A 62 3.75 -19.69 -13.53
N ASP A 63 2.91 -20.34 -12.71
CA ASP A 63 3.06 -21.76 -12.39
C ASP A 63 2.96 -22.64 -13.65
N LYS A 64 1.97 -22.34 -14.51
CA LYS A 64 1.82 -23.02 -15.82
C LYS A 64 3.04 -22.82 -16.73
N LEU A 65 3.55 -21.59 -16.81
CA LEU A 65 4.74 -21.29 -17.59
C LEU A 65 5.94 -22.08 -17.09
N VAL A 66 6.21 -22.06 -15.79
CA VAL A 66 7.34 -22.79 -15.19
C VAL A 66 7.20 -24.28 -15.43
N GLU A 67 6.01 -24.86 -15.28
CA GLU A 67 5.76 -26.28 -15.54
C GLU A 67 6.02 -26.64 -17.02
N ALA A 68 5.58 -25.81 -17.96
CA ALA A 68 5.75 -26.05 -19.40
C ALA A 68 7.21 -25.99 -19.87
N ILE A 69 8.08 -25.23 -19.16
CA ILE A 69 9.48 -25.01 -19.60
C ILE A 69 10.53 -25.68 -18.72
N LYS A 70 10.16 -26.29 -17.58
CA LYS A 70 11.12 -26.82 -16.58
C LYS A 70 12.11 -27.85 -17.14
N ASP A 71 11.66 -28.69 -18.09
CA ASP A 71 12.44 -29.76 -18.70
C ASP A 71 12.90 -29.42 -20.13
N ALA A 72 12.70 -28.17 -20.56
CA ALA A 72 13.09 -27.73 -21.90
C ALA A 72 14.62 -27.63 -22.06
N ASP A 73 15.15 -28.23 -23.10
CA ASP A 73 16.57 -28.10 -23.46
C ASP A 73 16.84 -26.75 -24.16
N CYS A 74 16.76 -25.70 -23.36
CA CYS A 74 16.87 -24.31 -23.80
C CYS A 74 17.54 -23.47 -22.71
N ASP A 75 18.64 -22.79 -23.02
CA ASP A 75 19.33 -21.95 -22.04
C ASP A 75 18.45 -20.83 -21.48
N THR A 76 17.66 -20.19 -22.35
CA THR A 76 16.71 -19.13 -21.93
C THR A 76 15.66 -19.70 -21.00
N CYS A 77 15.13 -20.89 -21.26
CA CYS A 77 14.15 -21.56 -20.39
C CYS A 77 14.79 -21.88 -19.03
N ARG A 78 16.01 -22.41 -18.99
CA ARG A 78 16.74 -22.67 -17.75
C ARG A 78 16.94 -21.40 -16.92
N GLU A 79 17.25 -20.29 -17.58
CA GLU A 79 17.41 -19.00 -16.90
C GLU A 79 16.10 -18.47 -16.33
N ILE A 80 14.98 -18.61 -17.06
CA ILE A 80 13.65 -18.25 -16.57
C ILE A 80 13.30 -19.08 -15.33
N VAL A 81 13.46 -20.40 -15.38
CA VAL A 81 13.20 -21.31 -14.27
C VAL A 81 14.06 -21.00 -13.05
N LYS A 82 15.35 -20.70 -13.25
CA LYS A 82 16.28 -20.30 -12.17
C LYS A 82 15.79 -19.07 -11.41
N ASN A 83 15.09 -18.17 -12.09
CA ASN A 83 14.58 -16.91 -11.52
C ASN A 83 13.06 -16.92 -11.33
N LYS A 84 12.43 -18.09 -11.22
CA LYS A 84 10.98 -18.27 -11.15
C LYS A 84 10.32 -17.43 -10.05
N ASP A 85 11.00 -17.21 -8.92
CA ASP A 85 10.48 -16.46 -7.77
C ASP A 85 10.24 -14.97 -8.09
N PHE A 86 10.78 -14.46 -9.20
CA PHE A 86 10.60 -13.10 -9.68
C PHE A 86 9.58 -12.97 -10.82
N LEU A 87 9.00 -14.07 -11.33
CA LEU A 87 8.07 -14.03 -12.47
C LEU A 87 6.71 -13.44 -12.08
N ALA A 88 6.10 -13.95 -11.02
CA ALA A 88 4.78 -13.51 -10.60
C ALA A 88 4.77 -12.05 -10.16
N LYS A 89 3.66 -11.35 -10.47
CA LYS A 89 3.42 -10.00 -9.94
C LYS A 89 3.40 -10.04 -8.42
N LYS A 90 4.23 -9.24 -7.77
CA LYS A 90 4.29 -9.09 -6.32
C LYS A 90 3.50 -7.85 -5.89
N SER A 91 2.80 -7.96 -4.79
CA SER A 91 2.29 -6.82 -4.04
C SER A 91 3.42 -6.17 -3.26
N GLN A 92 3.46 -4.84 -3.24
CA GLN A 92 4.51 -4.09 -2.55
C GLN A 92 3.90 -3.13 -1.56
N TRP A 93 4.17 -3.36 -0.28
CA TRP A 93 3.68 -2.56 0.82
C TRP A 93 4.82 -1.97 1.65
N ILE A 94 4.67 -0.70 2.04
CA ILE A 94 5.52 -0.01 3.00
C ILE A 94 4.67 0.30 4.23
N PHE A 95 5.14 -0.07 5.41
CA PHE A 95 4.47 0.16 6.68
C PHE A 95 5.32 1.05 7.57
N GLY A 96 4.69 1.99 8.27
CA GLY A 96 5.38 2.81 9.26
C GLY A 96 4.46 3.66 10.12
N GLY A 97 5.03 4.32 11.13
CA GLY A 97 4.31 5.18 12.07
C GLY A 97 4.18 6.62 11.59
N ASP A 98 3.43 7.41 12.34
CA ASP A 98 3.19 8.84 12.05
C ASP A 98 4.45 9.70 12.18
N GLY A 99 5.34 9.43 13.11
CA GLY A 99 6.59 10.15 13.23
C GLY A 99 7.45 10.05 11.97
N TRP A 100 7.47 8.88 11.34
CA TRP A 100 8.08 8.70 10.04
C TRP A 100 7.31 9.45 8.95
N ALA A 101 6.03 9.14 8.77
CA ALA A 101 5.27 9.59 7.60
C ALA A 101 4.95 11.08 7.64
N TYR A 102 4.68 11.66 8.81
CA TYR A 102 4.32 13.07 8.95
C TYR A 102 5.53 14.00 9.14
N ASP A 103 6.65 13.48 9.67
CA ASP A 103 7.82 14.25 10.06
C ASP A 103 9.09 13.84 9.32
N ILE A 104 9.90 12.97 9.95
CA ILE A 104 11.29 12.73 9.53
C ILE A 104 11.42 12.04 8.18
N GLY A 105 10.46 11.20 7.79
CA GLY A 105 10.42 10.49 6.52
C GLY A 105 9.43 11.05 5.52
N PHE A 106 8.77 12.20 5.80
CA PHE A 106 7.72 12.74 4.91
C PHE A 106 8.22 12.98 3.49
N GLY A 107 9.41 13.54 3.32
CA GLY A 107 9.96 13.79 1.98
C GLY A 107 10.12 12.51 1.15
N GLY A 108 10.51 11.40 1.78
CA GLY A 108 10.58 10.09 1.15
C GLY A 108 9.20 9.53 0.78
N VAL A 109 8.24 9.63 1.71
CA VAL A 109 6.86 9.20 1.47
C VAL A 109 6.25 10.00 0.32
N ASP A 110 6.40 11.32 0.34
CA ASP A 110 5.94 12.23 -0.71
C ASP A 110 6.54 11.84 -2.08
N HIS A 111 7.85 11.62 -2.15
CA HIS A 111 8.53 11.17 -3.37
C HIS A 111 7.99 9.83 -3.89
N VAL A 112 7.74 8.88 -3.00
CA VAL A 112 7.17 7.57 -3.36
C VAL A 112 5.78 7.72 -3.95
N LEU A 113 4.90 8.52 -3.32
CA LEU A 113 3.55 8.78 -3.82
C LEU A 113 3.58 9.56 -5.14
N ALA A 114 4.47 10.55 -5.26
CA ALA A 114 4.65 11.33 -6.48
C ALA A 114 5.15 10.50 -7.67
N SER A 115 5.77 9.33 -7.42
CA SER A 115 6.33 8.47 -8.48
C SER A 115 5.29 7.89 -9.44
N GLY A 116 4.02 7.84 -9.05
CA GLY A 116 2.95 7.23 -9.84
C GLY A 116 3.09 5.71 -10.01
N LYS A 117 3.95 5.05 -9.23
CA LYS A 117 4.15 3.59 -9.31
C LYS A 117 3.15 2.84 -8.45
N ASP A 118 2.83 1.62 -8.86
CA ASP A 118 1.99 0.68 -8.14
C ASP A 118 2.71 0.22 -6.87
N ILE A 119 2.44 0.92 -5.77
CA ILE A 119 3.01 0.69 -4.44
C ILE A 119 2.04 1.18 -3.37
N ASN A 120 1.91 0.42 -2.30
CA ASN A 120 1.01 0.72 -1.20
C ASN A 120 1.79 1.21 0.03
N VAL A 121 1.33 2.29 0.62
CA VAL A 121 1.88 2.86 1.86
C VAL A 121 0.81 2.80 2.94
N MET A 122 1.10 2.15 4.06
CA MET A 122 0.23 2.15 5.23
C MET A 122 0.89 2.86 6.40
N VAL A 123 0.24 3.88 6.90
CA VAL A 123 0.70 4.68 8.05
C VAL A 123 -0.16 4.33 9.26
N PHE A 124 0.48 3.88 10.33
CA PHE A 124 -0.16 3.73 11.64
C PHE A 124 -0.08 5.07 12.37
N ASP A 125 -1.19 5.80 12.39
CA ASP A 125 -1.29 7.11 13.01
C ASP A 125 -1.53 6.95 14.50
N THR A 126 -0.46 6.91 15.26
CA THR A 126 -0.46 6.86 16.73
C THR A 126 -0.42 8.26 17.36
N GLU A 127 -0.44 9.32 16.55
CA GLU A 127 -0.46 10.74 16.94
C GLU A 127 0.74 11.21 17.76
N VAL A 128 1.69 10.33 18.06
CA VAL A 128 2.95 10.60 18.77
C VAL A 128 4.03 9.64 18.28
N TYR A 129 5.29 9.97 18.51
CA TYR A 129 6.40 9.02 18.33
C TYR A 129 6.26 7.88 19.36
N SER A 130 5.58 6.81 18.97
CA SER A 130 5.16 5.74 19.87
C SER A 130 6.34 4.91 20.38
N ASN A 131 7.25 4.50 19.51
CA ASN A 131 8.37 3.62 19.80
C ASN A 131 9.49 4.29 20.61
N THR A 132 9.57 5.61 20.63
CA THR A 132 10.61 6.38 21.32
C THR A 132 10.16 6.99 22.65
N GLY A 133 8.86 6.96 22.96
CA GLY A 133 8.34 7.38 24.27
C GLY A 133 7.32 8.51 24.27
N GLY A 134 6.58 8.72 23.20
CA GLY A 134 5.42 9.62 23.16
C GLY A 134 5.75 11.08 22.88
N GLN A 135 6.78 11.35 22.10
CA GLN A 135 7.09 12.71 21.66
C GLN A 135 6.05 13.24 20.68
N SER A 136 5.80 14.53 20.72
CA SER A 136 4.93 15.22 19.79
C SER A 136 5.46 15.09 18.36
N SER A 137 4.56 14.75 17.43
CA SER A 137 4.79 14.71 15.98
C SER A 137 3.94 15.74 15.26
N LYS A 138 4.05 15.85 13.92
CA LYS A 138 3.10 16.62 13.12
C LYS A 138 1.73 15.95 13.02
N ALA A 139 1.60 14.69 13.41
CA ALA A 139 0.32 14.00 13.56
C ALA A 139 -0.38 14.31 14.89
N THR A 140 0.31 14.86 15.88
CA THR A 140 -0.26 15.20 17.18
C THR A 140 -1.31 16.33 17.03
N PRO A 141 -2.54 16.16 17.54
CA PRO A 141 -3.58 17.19 17.45
C PRO A 141 -3.27 18.46 18.25
N THR A 142 -3.91 19.56 17.89
CA THR A 142 -3.83 20.81 18.66
C THR A 142 -4.32 20.58 20.09
N GLY A 143 -3.59 21.09 21.06
CA GLY A 143 -3.91 21.00 22.49
C GLY A 143 -3.50 19.67 23.13
N ALA A 144 -3.13 18.66 22.38
CA ALA A 144 -2.68 17.38 22.95
C ALA A 144 -1.35 17.53 23.70
N VAL A 145 -1.30 16.98 24.89
CA VAL A 145 -0.08 16.91 25.73
C VAL A 145 0.74 15.71 25.31
N ALA A 146 2.01 15.93 25.02
CA ALA A 146 2.98 14.89 24.67
C ALA A 146 4.38 15.30 25.16
N GLN A 147 5.35 14.40 25.04
CA GLN A 147 6.75 14.79 25.26
C GLN A 147 7.14 15.93 24.29
N PHE A 148 7.84 16.93 24.78
CA PHE A 148 8.15 18.19 24.10
C PHE A 148 6.94 19.10 23.79
N ALA A 149 5.77 18.76 24.29
CA ALA A 149 4.55 19.58 24.20
C ALA A 149 3.76 19.49 25.52
N ALA A 150 4.45 19.77 26.66
CA ALA A 150 3.87 19.68 28.01
C ALA A 150 2.71 20.67 28.25
N GLY A 151 2.73 21.83 27.60
CA GLY A 151 1.63 22.80 27.61
C GLY A 151 0.52 22.57 26.59
N GLY A 152 0.60 21.47 25.87
CA GLY A 152 -0.25 21.17 24.71
C GLY A 152 0.36 21.66 23.41
N LYS A 153 0.17 20.88 22.32
CA LYS A 153 0.64 21.27 20.99
C LYS A 153 -0.12 22.49 20.47
N GLU A 154 0.60 23.51 20.05
CA GLU A 154 0.02 24.78 19.59
C GLU A 154 -0.49 24.71 18.12
N THR A 155 0.16 23.92 17.29
CA THR A 155 -0.13 23.84 15.85
C THR A 155 -1.09 22.71 15.51
N LYS A 156 -1.82 22.86 14.39
CA LYS A 156 -2.73 21.84 13.88
C LYS A 156 -1.97 20.56 13.47
N LYS A 157 -2.67 19.43 13.54
CA LYS A 157 -2.26 18.17 12.90
C LYS A 157 -2.08 18.42 11.40
N LYS A 158 -0.99 17.91 10.85
CA LYS A 158 -0.74 17.91 9.41
C LYS A 158 -1.78 17.04 8.71
N ASP A 159 -2.43 17.58 7.70
CA ASP A 159 -3.38 16.82 6.88
C ASP A 159 -2.65 16.10 5.75
N MET A 160 -2.12 14.92 6.06
CA MET A 160 -1.38 14.10 5.11
C MET A 160 -2.29 13.53 4.02
N ALA A 161 -3.55 13.24 4.35
CA ALA A 161 -4.51 12.73 3.39
C ALA A 161 -4.80 13.77 2.29
N SER A 162 -5.10 15.01 2.66
CA SER A 162 -5.32 16.10 1.69
C SER A 162 -4.10 16.37 0.82
N ILE A 163 -2.89 16.31 1.39
CA ILE A 163 -1.65 16.44 0.61
C ILE A 163 -1.56 15.34 -0.44
N ALA A 164 -1.79 14.08 -0.07
CA ALA A 164 -1.75 12.96 -1.00
C ALA A 164 -2.86 13.03 -2.07
N MET A 165 -4.09 13.41 -1.68
CA MET A 165 -5.20 13.61 -2.61
C MET A 165 -4.91 14.69 -3.65
N SER A 166 -4.10 15.70 -3.31
CA SER A 166 -3.75 16.80 -4.22
C SER A 166 -2.99 16.36 -5.47
N TYR A 167 -2.37 15.18 -5.46
CA TYR A 167 -1.77 14.58 -6.66
C TYR A 167 -2.79 14.17 -7.72
N GLY A 168 -4.04 13.91 -7.33
CA GLY A 168 -5.14 13.53 -8.24
C GLY A 168 -5.07 12.11 -8.80
N TYR A 169 -3.99 11.36 -8.54
CA TYR A 169 -3.78 9.98 -8.98
C TYR A 169 -3.34 9.03 -7.86
N VAL A 170 -3.35 9.48 -6.61
CA VAL A 170 -3.05 8.65 -5.43
C VAL A 170 -4.37 8.17 -4.83
N TYR A 171 -4.51 6.86 -4.66
CA TYR A 171 -5.58 6.32 -3.85
C TYR A 171 -5.32 6.66 -2.39
N VAL A 172 -6.31 7.20 -1.68
CA VAL A 172 -6.15 7.59 -0.27
C VAL A 172 -7.31 7.04 0.56
N ALA A 173 -7.00 6.45 1.70
CA ALA A 173 -8.01 6.05 2.68
C ALA A 173 -7.61 6.42 4.10
N GLN A 174 -8.60 6.80 4.91
CA GLN A 174 -8.49 6.82 6.36
C GLN A 174 -9.38 5.72 6.94
N ILE A 175 -8.82 4.92 7.83
CA ILE A 175 -9.49 3.77 8.41
C ILE A 175 -9.34 3.76 9.93
N ALA A 176 -10.32 3.12 10.58
CA ALA A 176 -10.29 2.75 12.00
C ALA A 176 -10.93 1.37 12.12
N MET A 177 -10.12 0.32 12.23
CA MET A 177 -10.58 -1.07 12.16
C MET A 177 -11.64 -1.39 13.25
N GLY A 178 -11.47 -0.84 14.46
CA GLY A 178 -12.41 -1.03 15.56
C GLY A 178 -13.75 -0.31 15.37
N ALA A 179 -13.80 0.70 14.50
CA ALA A 179 -15.03 1.42 14.17
C ALA A 179 -15.81 0.75 13.03
N ASP A 180 -15.09 0.38 11.95
CA ASP A 180 -15.69 -0.28 10.78
C ASP A 180 -14.66 -1.23 10.14
N TYR A 181 -14.78 -2.50 10.48
CA TYR A 181 -13.94 -3.56 9.94
C TYR A 181 -14.13 -3.75 8.43
N ASN A 182 -15.36 -3.63 7.93
CA ASN A 182 -15.64 -3.84 6.51
C ASN A 182 -15.03 -2.71 5.66
N GLN A 183 -15.14 -1.46 6.12
CA GLN A 183 -14.49 -0.33 5.45
C GLN A 183 -12.96 -0.50 5.42
N ALA A 184 -12.36 -0.95 6.51
CA ALA A 184 -10.91 -1.19 6.57
C ALA A 184 -10.47 -2.27 5.58
N VAL A 185 -11.17 -3.42 5.52
CA VAL A 185 -10.88 -4.50 4.57
C VAL A 185 -11.09 -4.03 3.13
N LYS A 186 -12.17 -3.31 2.86
CA LYS A 186 -12.46 -2.76 1.52
C LYS A 186 -11.36 -1.78 1.08
N ALA A 187 -10.93 -0.88 1.95
CA ALA A 187 -9.86 0.08 1.66
C ALA A 187 -8.54 -0.63 1.30
N ILE A 188 -8.17 -1.68 2.02
CA ILE A 188 -6.97 -2.47 1.74
C ILE A 188 -7.10 -3.20 0.40
N ALA A 189 -8.25 -3.82 0.13
CA ALA A 189 -8.51 -4.53 -1.13
C ALA A 189 -8.51 -3.58 -2.34
N GLU A 190 -9.10 -2.38 -2.20
CA GLU A 190 -9.09 -1.36 -3.25
C GLU A 190 -7.67 -0.83 -3.50
N ALA A 191 -6.89 -0.56 -2.44
CA ALA A 191 -5.50 -0.13 -2.57
C ALA A 191 -4.64 -1.17 -3.30
N GLU A 192 -4.82 -2.46 -2.99
CA GLU A 192 -4.13 -3.57 -3.66
C GLU A 192 -4.50 -3.69 -5.14
N ALA A 193 -5.77 -3.42 -5.48
CA ALA A 193 -6.26 -3.49 -6.85
C ALA A 193 -5.95 -2.22 -7.66
N TYR A 194 -5.64 -1.10 -7.00
CA TYR A 194 -5.38 0.18 -7.66
C TYR A 194 -4.05 0.16 -8.43
N PRO A 195 -4.03 0.52 -9.73
CA PRO A 195 -2.82 0.40 -10.56
C PRO A 195 -1.85 1.59 -10.40
N GLY A 196 -1.78 2.19 -9.22
CA GLY A 196 -0.98 3.35 -8.89
C GLY A 196 -0.58 3.37 -7.42
N PRO A 197 -0.02 4.49 -6.93
CA PRO A 197 0.34 4.62 -5.53
C PRO A 197 -0.90 4.74 -4.65
N SER A 198 -0.86 4.10 -3.49
CA SER A 198 -1.92 4.14 -2.50
C SER A 198 -1.39 4.55 -1.14
N LEU A 199 -2.15 5.35 -0.41
CA LEU A 199 -1.88 5.74 0.97
C LEU A 199 -3.07 5.37 1.85
N ILE A 200 -2.84 4.52 2.83
CA ILE A 200 -3.82 4.22 3.88
C ILE A 200 -3.31 4.78 5.20
N ILE A 201 -4.12 5.60 5.86
CA ILE A 201 -3.83 6.15 7.19
C ILE A 201 -4.77 5.44 8.18
N ALA A 202 -4.19 4.59 9.02
CA ALA A 202 -4.91 3.81 10.01
C ALA A 202 -4.78 4.46 11.40
N TYR A 203 -5.89 4.84 12.02
CA TYR A 203 -5.86 5.28 13.40
C TYR A 203 -5.41 4.13 14.30
N ALA A 204 -4.42 4.38 15.13
CA ALA A 204 -3.80 3.36 15.98
C ALA A 204 -3.62 3.89 17.41
N PRO A 205 -4.57 3.64 18.33
CA PRO A 205 -4.42 4.04 19.72
C PRO A 205 -3.12 3.52 20.34
N CYS A 206 -2.38 4.39 21.01
CA CYS A 206 -1.06 4.12 21.58
C CYS A 206 -1.13 4.06 23.10
N ILE A 207 -0.26 3.25 23.71
CA ILE A 207 -0.09 3.20 25.17
C ILE A 207 0.24 4.58 25.75
N ASN A 208 0.93 5.42 25.00
CA ASN A 208 1.30 6.78 25.42
C ASN A 208 0.09 7.76 25.48
N HIS A 209 -1.08 7.37 24.94
CA HIS A 209 -2.33 8.14 25.10
C HIS A 209 -2.93 8.01 26.51
N GLY A 210 -2.36 7.17 27.39
CA GLY A 210 -2.87 6.98 28.75
C GLY A 210 -4.28 6.37 28.80
N ILE A 211 -4.57 5.40 27.93
CA ILE A 211 -5.87 4.72 27.86
C ILE A 211 -6.15 4.02 29.19
N LYS A 212 -7.07 4.58 29.99
CA LYS A 212 -7.38 4.09 31.34
C LYS A 212 -7.93 2.68 31.39
N LYS A 213 -8.60 2.23 30.35
CA LYS A 213 -9.17 0.88 30.21
C LYS A 213 -8.12 -0.16 29.75
N GLY A 214 -6.92 0.28 29.43
CA GLY A 214 -5.83 -0.55 28.91
C GLY A 214 -5.93 -0.82 27.41
N MET A 215 -4.81 -1.26 26.82
CA MET A 215 -4.66 -1.45 25.38
C MET A 215 -5.57 -2.56 24.80
N SER A 216 -6.08 -3.47 25.62
CA SER A 216 -7.08 -4.46 25.19
C SER A 216 -8.42 -3.83 24.71
N LYS A 217 -8.59 -2.53 24.94
CA LYS A 217 -9.75 -1.74 24.52
C LYS A 217 -9.42 -0.78 23.36
N ALA A 218 -8.26 -0.92 22.72
CA ALA A 218 -7.84 -0.05 21.62
C ALA A 218 -8.92 0.05 20.52
N GLN A 219 -9.49 -1.05 20.09
CA GLN A 219 -10.57 -1.04 19.09
C GLN A 219 -11.85 -0.32 19.57
N THR A 220 -12.15 -0.37 20.86
CA THR A 220 -13.26 0.42 21.44
C THR A 220 -12.94 1.92 21.40
N GLU A 221 -11.71 2.31 21.64
CA GLU A 221 -11.28 3.71 21.52
C GLU A 221 -11.32 4.20 20.07
N GLU A 222 -10.95 3.36 19.09
CA GLU A 222 -11.12 3.66 17.66
C GLU A 222 -12.62 3.91 17.32
N GLN A 223 -13.51 3.04 17.80
CA GLN A 223 -14.94 3.21 17.62
C GLN A 223 -15.45 4.54 18.21
N LEU A 224 -15.04 4.86 19.44
CA LEU A 224 -15.41 6.11 20.08
C LEU A 224 -14.85 7.32 19.33
N ALA A 225 -13.63 7.26 18.82
CA ALA A 225 -13.03 8.33 18.04
C ALA A 225 -13.84 8.65 16.78
N VAL A 226 -14.35 7.63 16.08
CA VAL A 226 -15.22 7.84 14.92
C VAL A 226 -16.60 8.34 15.32
N GLN A 227 -17.23 7.77 16.36
CA GLN A 227 -18.56 8.17 16.84
C GLN A 227 -18.60 9.62 17.32
N THR A 228 -17.50 10.13 17.88
CA THR A 228 -17.39 11.51 18.37
C THR A 228 -16.93 12.52 17.30
N GLY A 229 -16.64 12.06 16.08
CA GLY A 229 -16.12 12.91 15.02
C GLY A 229 -14.65 13.30 15.22
N TYR A 230 -13.94 12.64 16.13
CA TYR A 230 -12.50 12.85 16.33
C TYR A 230 -11.68 12.27 15.17
N TRP A 231 -12.10 11.12 14.66
CA TRP A 231 -11.53 10.47 13.48
C TRP A 231 -12.60 10.27 12.40
N HIS A 232 -12.21 10.42 11.12
CA HIS A 232 -13.11 10.24 9.98
C HIS A 232 -12.63 9.09 9.11
N CYS A 233 -13.50 8.13 8.82
CA CYS A 233 -13.24 7.06 7.88
C CYS A 233 -13.74 7.47 6.50
N PHE A 234 -12.86 7.40 5.49
CA PHE A 234 -13.22 7.66 4.10
C PHE A 234 -12.27 6.92 3.14
N ARG A 235 -12.65 6.86 1.89
CA ARG A 235 -11.83 6.39 0.78
C ARG A 235 -11.90 7.41 -0.35
N PHE A 236 -10.77 7.69 -0.96
CA PHE A 236 -10.66 8.52 -2.16
C PHE A 236 -10.04 7.68 -3.27
N ASN A 237 -10.85 7.35 -4.28
CA ASN A 237 -10.41 6.54 -5.42
C ASN A 237 -10.46 7.36 -6.70
N PRO A 238 -9.32 7.85 -7.22
CA PRO A 238 -9.27 8.66 -8.42
C PRO A 238 -9.78 7.95 -9.69
N ALA A 239 -9.74 6.61 -9.72
CA ALA A 239 -10.21 5.85 -10.87
C ALA A 239 -11.71 6.02 -11.13
N LEU A 240 -12.50 6.32 -10.09
CA LEU A 240 -13.93 6.55 -10.21
C LEU A 240 -14.28 7.79 -11.04
N ALA A 241 -13.37 8.76 -11.16
CA ALA A 241 -13.58 9.93 -12.00
C ALA A 241 -13.79 9.55 -13.48
N ALA A 242 -13.10 8.53 -13.96
CA ALA A 242 -13.26 8.03 -15.33
C ALA A 242 -14.65 7.43 -15.59
N GLU A 243 -15.35 7.01 -14.52
CA GLU A 243 -16.70 6.46 -14.55
C GLU A 243 -17.78 7.54 -14.29
N GLY A 244 -17.37 8.80 -14.09
CA GLY A 244 -18.27 9.89 -13.73
C GLY A 244 -18.82 9.82 -12.30
N LYS A 245 -18.19 9.02 -11.44
CA LYS A 245 -18.58 8.83 -10.03
C LYS A 245 -17.79 9.75 -9.09
N SER A 246 -18.32 9.95 -7.87
CA SER A 246 -17.58 10.62 -6.81
C SER A 246 -16.32 9.84 -6.45
N CYS A 247 -15.18 10.54 -6.43
CA CYS A 247 -13.92 9.94 -5.98
C CYS A 247 -13.85 9.78 -4.46
N LEU A 248 -14.57 10.62 -3.71
CA LEU A 248 -14.56 10.64 -2.24
C LEU A 248 -15.81 9.93 -1.72
N LEU A 249 -15.58 8.88 -0.95
CA LEU A 249 -16.60 7.99 -0.40
C LEU A 249 -16.47 7.96 1.12
N TYR A 250 -17.50 8.38 1.82
CA TYR A 250 -17.61 8.24 3.28
C TYR A 250 -18.25 6.90 3.66
N THR A 251 -18.08 6.48 4.91
CA THR A 251 -18.69 5.22 5.42
C THR A 251 -20.22 5.22 5.34
N SER A 252 -20.86 6.42 5.45
CA SER A 252 -22.31 6.59 5.31
C SER A 252 -22.83 6.40 3.88
N ASP A 253 -21.96 6.46 2.87
CA ASP A 253 -22.33 6.39 1.45
C ASP A 253 -22.35 4.93 0.93
N ALA A 254 -22.06 3.96 1.79
CA ALA A 254 -22.04 2.53 1.43
C ALA A 254 -23.44 1.99 1.03
N ALA A 255 -24.50 2.75 1.25
CA ALA A 255 -25.86 2.39 0.84
C ALA A 255 -26.11 2.59 -0.68
N ASP A 256 -25.31 3.41 -1.34
CA ASP A 256 -25.48 3.74 -2.76
C ASP A 256 -24.63 2.87 -3.71
N GLU A 257 -23.82 1.94 -3.17
CA GLU A 257 -22.95 1.04 -3.95
C GLU A 257 -23.52 -0.38 -4.13
N ALA A 258 -24.78 -0.63 -3.72
CA ALA A 258 -25.44 -1.93 -3.81
C ALA A 258 -26.25 -2.10 -5.11
#